data_bbf0dc0795ea37d09d9cd0272b66f6cd
#
_entry.id   bbf0dc0795ea37d09d9cd0272b66f6cd
#
_cell.length_a   1.000
_cell.length_b   1.000
_cell.length_c   1.000
_cell.angle_alpha   90.00
_cell.angle_beta   90.00
_cell.angle_gamma   90.00
#
_symmetry.space_group_name_H-M   'P 1'
#
loop_
_entity.id
_entity.type
_entity.pdbx_description
1 polymer ?
#
loop_
_entity_poly.entity_id
_entity_poly.type
_entity_poly.pdbx_seq_one_letter_code
_entity_poly.pdbx_strand_id
1 'polypeptide(L)'
;MASLIAVVLISCALLVGAYAGPLVRFSELLVNLGASFLGGVVTVLAIEPIIRRGTRPDEIIHETFPFDQFLRGVERASYKVRILGAWPYVMDDPWRRRFLAAVDKAARGRVRVEILVLDPASKAAQQRADDLGGKFDVVSVIGDTLRSLDLLASGLPPAAAEYVDVRVYASLPPARMYRYDARAISSFFPMGNALGTDVKHYETSATSRLAQFVDDQFELLWNHDDTRTLEEFLRITLHLTDQNTVVGTFSANFVVHEGNILLETRQLAEHVATAQVTRAVVSIPGSGRLPVTPHAILYELEEVDWEQTPSGAVLRAFERKYGPANRLAGDHSLVYRLMPMHVEPVLEPAAG
;
A
#
# COMPACT_ATOMS: atom_id res chain seq x y z
N MET A 1 27.91 -39.11 -7.35
CA MET A 1 28.89 -39.50 -6.31
C MET A 1 29.96 -40.44 -6.86
N ALA A 2 29.61 -41.58 -7.49
CA ALA A 2 30.61 -42.54 -8.04
C ALA A 2 31.59 -41.91 -9.05
N SER A 3 31.11 -41.08 -9.97
CA SER A 3 31.95 -40.39 -10.97
C SER A 3 32.95 -39.42 -10.35
N LEU A 4 32.60 -38.75 -9.28
CA LEU A 4 33.46 -37.79 -8.60
C LEU A 4 34.60 -38.48 -7.84
N ILE A 5 34.27 -39.59 -7.19
CA ILE A 5 35.27 -40.45 -6.53
C ILE A 5 36.29 -40.98 -7.54
N ALA A 6 35.81 -41.41 -8.73
CA ALA A 6 36.67 -41.86 -9.81
C ALA A 6 37.62 -40.76 -10.27
N VAL A 7 37.16 -39.51 -10.44
CA VAL A 7 38.01 -38.36 -10.85
C VAL A 7 39.06 -38.04 -9.79
N VAL A 8 38.72 -38.08 -8.51
CA VAL A 8 39.68 -37.88 -7.41
C VAL A 8 40.75 -38.97 -7.41
N LEU A 9 40.36 -40.25 -7.57
CA LEU A 9 41.28 -41.35 -7.61
C LEU A 9 42.24 -41.28 -8.83
N ILE A 10 41.72 -40.89 -9.99
CA ILE A 10 42.52 -40.67 -11.21
C ILE A 10 43.51 -39.51 -10.99
N SER A 11 43.10 -38.41 -10.39
CA SER A 11 43.96 -37.27 -10.10
C SER A 11 45.08 -37.64 -9.15
N CYS A 12 44.78 -38.38 -8.07
CA CYS A 12 45.76 -38.86 -7.13
C CYS A 12 46.76 -39.86 -7.80
N ALA A 13 46.25 -40.78 -8.66
CA ALA A 13 47.10 -41.72 -9.37
C ALA A 13 48.06 -41.02 -10.35
N LEU A 14 47.60 -39.97 -11.04
CA LEU A 14 48.44 -39.16 -11.94
C LEU A 14 49.54 -38.42 -11.16
N LEU A 15 49.18 -37.81 -10.03
CA LEU A 15 50.16 -37.11 -9.16
C LEU A 15 51.20 -38.08 -8.58
N VAL A 16 50.79 -39.24 -8.09
CA VAL A 16 51.71 -40.25 -7.57
C VAL A 16 52.58 -40.80 -8.68
N GLY A 17 52.03 -41.07 -9.88
CA GLY A 17 52.77 -41.54 -11.03
C GLY A 17 53.81 -40.56 -11.57
N ALA A 18 53.64 -39.26 -11.34
CA ALA A 18 54.62 -38.23 -11.69
C ALA A 18 55.92 -38.29 -10.87
N TYR A 19 55.85 -38.86 -9.65
CA TYR A 19 56.97 -38.93 -8.72
C TYR A 19 57.52 -40.35 -8.50
N ALA A 20 56.78 -41.38 -8.90
CA ALA A 20 57.15 -42.73 -8.67
C ALA A 20 57.00 -43.57 -9.97
N GLY A 21 58.06 -44.25 -10.36
CA GLY A 21 58.02 -45.24 -11.46
C GLY A 21 58.49 -44.76 -12.80
N PRO A 22 58.27 -45.54 -13.88
CA PRO A 22 58.83 -45.34 -15.23
C PRO A 22 58.30 -44.12 -15.97
N LEU A 23 57.29 -43.44 -15.43
CA LEU A 23 56.62 -42.25 -16.01
C LEU A 23 57.22 -40.92 -15.59
N VAL A 24 58.32 -40.91 -14.83
CA VAL A 24 59.04 -39.68 -14.41
C VAL A 24 59.42 -38.76 -15.58
N ARG A 25 59.64 -39.33 -16.79
CA ARG A 25 59.90 -38.55 -18.01
C ARG A 25 58.74 -37.63 -18.43
N PHE A 26 57.56 -37.89 -17.95
CA PHE A 26 56.35 -37.11 -18.21
C PHE A 26 55.82 -36.38 -16.97
N SER A 27 56.69 -36.18 -15.95
CA SER A 27 56.27 -35.64 -14.64
C SER A 27 55.53 -34.32 -14.74
N GLU A 28 56.01 -33.37 -15.57
CA GLU A 28 55.36 -32.07 -15.75
C GLU A 28 53.94 -32.20 -16.34
N LEU A 29 53.75 -33.08 -17.31
CA LEU A 29 52.46 -33.30 -17.97
C LEU A 29 51.48 -33.98 -17.00
N LEU A 30 51.97 -34.98 -16.24
CA LEU A 30 51.15 -35.67 -15.24
C LEU A 30 50.76 -34.80 -14.06
N VAL A 31 51.64 -33.92 -13.61
CA VAL A 31 51.36 -32.95 -12.55
C VAL A 31 50.33 -31.93 -13.04
N ASN A 32 50.49 -31.36 -14.25
CA ASN A 32 49.55 -30.41 -14.82
C ASN A 32 48.17 -31.03 -15.05
N LEU A 33 48.10 -32.27 -15.53
CA LEU A 33 46.83 -32.98 -15.72
C LEU A 33 46.16 -33.29 -14.38
N GLY A 34 46.92 -33.78 -13.40
CA GLY A 34 46.43 -34.06 -12.06
C GLY A 34 45.92 -32.82 -11.33
N ALA A 35 46.63 -31.70 -11.44
CA ALA A 35 46.21 -30.40 -10.88
C ALA A 35 44.94 -29.86 -11.56
N SER A 36 44.82 -30.00 -12.90
CA SER A 36 43.63 -29.60 -13.66
C SER A 36 42.39 -30.38 -13.23
N PHE A 37 42.52 -31.72 -13.07
CA PHE A 37 41.42 -32.54 -12.57
C PHE A 37 41.06 -32.20 -11.11
N LEU A 38 42.04 -31.94 -10.25
CA LEU A 38 41.80 -31.54 -8.88
C LEU A 38 41.09 -30.19 -8.81
N GLY A 39 41.52 -29.23 -9.65
CA GLY A 39 40.85 -27.92 -9.78
C GLY A 39 39.39 -28.06 -10.21
N GLY A 40 39.08 -28.94 -11.17
CA GLY A 40 37.73 -29.28 -11.59
C GLY A 40 36.89 -29.86 -10.46
N VAL A 41 37.47 -30.76 -9.63
CA VAL A 41 36.78 -31.32 -8.45
C VAL A 41 36.48 -30.24 -7.42
N VAL A 42 37.42 -29.34 -7.13
CA VAL A 42 37.22 -28.22 -6.20
C VAL A 42 36.12 -27.31 -6.72
N THR A 43 36.12 -27.01 -8.01
CA THR A 43 35.07 -26.21 -8.66
C THR A 43 33.68 -26.83 -8.47
N VAL A 44 33.55 -28.15 -8.78
CA VAL A 44 32.26 -28.83 -8.65
C VAL A 44 31.81 -28.94 -7.19
N LEU A 45 32.71 -29.26 -6.27
CA LEU A 45 32.34 -29.46 -4.85
C LEU A 45 32.15 -28.19 -4.05
N ALA A 46 32.90 -27.14 -4.33
CA ALA A 46 32.87 -25.90 -3.58
C ALA A 46 32.01 -24.83 -4.25
N ILE A 47 32.10 -24.67 -5.56
CA ILE A 47 31.44 -23.58 -6.30
C ILE A 47 30.04 -23.98 -6.75
N GLU A 48 29.81 -25.21 -7.20
CA GLU A 48 28.48 -25.66 -7.63
C GLU A 48 27.42 -25.58 -6.52
N PRO A 49 27.68 -25.96 -5.26
CA PRO A 49 26.73 -25.75 -4.17
C PRO A 49 26.47 -24.27 -3.86
N ILE A 50 27.46 -23.38 -4.06
CA ILE A 50 27.30 -21.94 -3.90
C ILE A 50 26.44 -21.39 -5.02
N ILE A 51 26.71 -21.79 -6.27
CA ILE A 51 25.88 -21.43 -7.43
C ILE A 51 24.47 -21.98 -7.28
N ARG A 52 24.31 -23.26 -6.89
CA ARG A 52 22.98 -23.86 -6.68
C ARG A 52 22.20 -23.23 -5.52
N ARG A 53 22.88 -22.74 -4.47
CA ARG A 53 22.25 -21.96 -3.40
C ARG A 53 21.88 -20.55 -3.85
N GLY A 54 22.67 -19.98 -4.79
CA GLY A 54 22.37 -18.70 -5.42
C GLY A 54 21.37 -18.77 -6.58
N THR A 55 21.19 -19.95 -7.17
CA THR A 55 20.26 -20.25 -8.27
C THR A 55 19.15 -21.22 -7.85
N ARG A 56 18.73 -21.23 -6.56
CA ARG A 56 17.36 -21.70 -6.33
C ARG A 56 16.50 -20.74 -7.12
N PRO A 57 15.65 -21.20 -8.04
CA PRO A 57 14.58 -20.36 -8.54
C PRO A 57 13.70 -20.06 -7.33
N ASP A 58 14.03 -18.97 -6.63
CA ASP A 58 13.19 -18.44 -5.54
C ASP A 58 11.88 -17.90 -6.09
N GLU A 59 11.63 -18.16 -7.37
CA GLU A 59 10.47 -17.73 -8.12
C GLU A 59 9.52 -18.91 -8.34
N ILE A 60 8.33 -18.79 -7.74
CA ILE A 60 7.21 -19.71 -7.96
C ILE A 60 6.16 -18.94 -8.74
N ILE A 61 5.73 -19.49 -9.88
CA ILE A 61 4.67 -18.90 -10.69
C ILE A 61 3.36 -19.60 -10.33
N HIS A 62 2.39 -18.81 -9.89
CA HIS A 62 1.04 -19.27 -9.60
C HIS A 62 0.08 -18.78 -10.69
N GLU A 63 -0.73 -19.67 -11.24
CA GLU A 63 -1.78 -19.35 -12.22
C GLU A 63 -2.96 -18.63 -11.56
N THR A 64 -3.17 -18.85 -10.25
CA THR A 64 -4.16 -18.15 -9.42
C THR A 64 -3.49 -17.61 -8.17
N PHE A 65 -4.03 -16.52 -7.60
CA PHE A 65 -3.45 -15.95 -6.38
C PHE A 65 -3.48 -16.97 -5.24
N PRO A 66 -2.33 -17.24 -4.57
CA PRO A 66 -2.23 -18.26 -3.53
C PRO A 66 -2.77 -17.75 -2.17
N PHE A 67 -4.08 -17.53 -2.08
CA PHE A 67 -4.77 -16.92 -0.93
C PHE A 67 -4.39 -17.56 0.41
N ASP A 68 -4.52 -18.89 0.51
CA ASP A 68 -4.24 -19.60 1.75
C ASP A 68 -2.81 -19.47 2.21
N GLN A 69 -1.87 -19.47 1.28
CA GLN A 69 -0.46 -19.33 1.58
C GLN A 69 -0.16 -17.92 2.06
N PHE A 70 -0.68 -16.90 1.36
CA PHE A 70 -0.49 -15.50 1.74
C PHE A 70 -1.10 -15.24 3.13
N LEU A 71 -2.35 -15.66 3.37
CA LEU A 71 -3.01 -15.45 4.65
C LEU A 71 -2.28 -16.13 5.81
N ARG A 72 -1.82 -17.38 5.62
CA ARG A 72 -0.94 -18.03 6.61
C ARG A 72 0.36 -17.27 6.82
N GLY A 73 0.90 -16.66 5.76
CA GLY A 73 2.08 -15.82 5.83
C GLY A 73 1.84 -14.60 6.72
N VAL A 74 0.73 -13.88 6.51
CA VAL A 74 0.33 -12.73 7.34
C VAL A 74 0.09 -13.13 8.79
N GLU A 75 -0.63 -14.25 9.02
CA GLU A 75 -0.93 -14.79 10.37
C GLU A 75 0.35 -15.12 11.18
N ARG A 76 1.47 -15.39 10.50
CA ARG A 76 2.77 -15.80 11.08
C ARG A 76 3.85 -14.75 10.91
N ALA A 77 3.53 -13.63 10.28
CA ALA A 77 4.48 -12.55 10.05
C ALA A 77 5.10 -12.09 11.37
N SER A 78 6.38 -11.73 11.33
CA SER A 78 7.17 -11.38 12.51
C SER A 78 7.66 -9.92 12.49
N TYR A 79 7.72 -9.26 11.34
CA TYR A 79 8.18 -7.86 11.27
C TYR A 79 7.42 -6.98 10.29
N LYS A 80 6.98 -7.48 9.12
CA LYS A 80 6.37 -6.61 8.12
C LYS A 80 5.39 -7.32 7.19
N VAL A 81 4.26 -6.64 6.91
CA VAL A 81 3.33 -6.95 5.82
C VAL A 81 3.16 -5.71 4.97
N ARG A 82 3.24 -5.83 3.63
CA ARG A 82 2.97 -4.76 2.67
C ARG A 82 2.01 -5.21 1.59
N ILE A 83 1.08 -4.34 1.24
CA ILE A 83 0.15 -4.58 0.15
C ILE A 83 0.07 -3.34 -0.72
N LEU A 84 0.24 -3.53 -2.03
CA LEU A 84 0.05 -2.53 -3.07
C LEU A 84 -0.94 -3.02 -4.11
N GLY A 85 -1.98 -2.27 -4.37
CA GLY A 85 -2.95 -2.59 -5.42
C GLY A 85 -4.08 -1.58 -5.50
N ALA A 86 -4.85 -1.62 -6.58
CA ALA A 86 -6.05 -0.80 -6.67
C ALA A 86 -7.03 -1.15 -5.54
N TRP A 87 -7.25 -2.44 -5.33
CA TRP A 87 -7.81 -3.04 -4.12
C TRP A 87 -7.12 -4.39 -3.89
N PRO A 88 -6.90 -4.81 -2.64
CA PRO A 88 -6.34 -6.12 -2.36
C PRO A 88 -7.32 -7.24 -2.68
N TYR A 89 -6.91 -8.25 -3.44
CA TYR A 89 -7.73 -9.44 -3.73
C TYR A 89 -8.24 -10.15 -2.47
N VAL A 90 -7.48 -10.09 -1.39
CA VAL A 90 -7.82 -10.68 -0.10
C VAL A 90 -8.98 -9.96 0.60
N MET A 91 -9.39 -8.79 0.06
CA MET A 91 -10.57 -8.07 0.51
C MET A 91 -11.85 -8.51 -0.21
N ASP A 92 -11.76 -9.43 -1.17
CA ASP A 92 -12.91 -10.05 -1.81
C ASP A 92 -13.40 -11.27 -1.00
N ASP A 93 -14.70 -11.55 -1.06
CA ASP A 93 -15.25 -12.75 -0.44
C ASP A 93 -14.77 -14.02 -1.18
N PRO A 94 -14.46 -15.10 -0.47
CA PRO A 94 -14.69 -15.35 0.96
C PRO A 94 -13.51 -14.98 1.88
N TRP A 95 -12.45 -14.33 1.38
CA TRP A 95 -11.16 -14.17 2.06
C TRP A 95 -11.13 -12.98 3.02
N ARG A 96 -11.96 -11.97 2.82
CA ARG A 96 -12.00 -10.71 3.57
C ARG A 96 -11.93 -10.91 5.08
N ARG A 97 -12.85 -11.71 5.62
CA ARG A 97 -12.92 -11.92 7.08
C ARG A 97 -11.64 -12.49 7.66
N ARG A 98 -11.06 -13.47 6.96
CA ARG A 98 -9.82 -14.11 7.40
C ARG A 98 -8.63 -13.17 7.29
N PHE A 99 -8.59 -12.36 6.23
CA PHE A 99 -7.55 -11.35 6.06
C PHE A 99 -7.59 -10.30 7.17
N LEU A 100 -8.76 -9.72 7.46
CA LEU A 100 -8.91 -8.73 8.53
C LEU A 100 -8.51 -9.31 9.90
N ALA A 101 -8.86 -10.56 10.18
CA ALA A 101 -8.44 -11.24 11.41
C ALA A 101 -6.93 -11.49 11.44
N ALA A 102 -6.30 -11.79 10.30
CA ALA A 102 -4.84 -11.96 10.20
C ALA A 102 -4.10 -10.64 10.44
N VAL A 103 -4.62 -9.51 9.90
CA VAL A 103 -4.09 -8.16 10.14
C VAL A 103 -4.23 -7.76 11.61
N ASP A 104 -5.41 -7.97 12.22
CA ASP A 104 -5.61 -7.71 13.67
C ASP A 104 -4.59 -8.48 14.51
N LYS A 105 -4.41 -9.78 14.22
CA LYS A 105 -3.41 -10.61 14.92
C LYS A 105 -1.99 -10.09 14.72
N ALA A 106 -1.60 -9.73 13.49
CA ALA A 106 -0.28 -9.20 13.17
C ALA A 106 -0.02 -7.88 13.92
N ALA A 107 -0.98 -6.96 13.92
CA ALA A 107 -0.90 -5.68 14.61
C ALA A 107 -0.75 -5.85 16.12
N ARG A 108 -1.51 -6.75 16.76
CA ARG A 108 -1.36 -7.09 18.18
C ARG A 108 -0.01 -7.74 18.48
N GLY A 109 0.58 -8.45 17.50
CA GLY A 109 1.93 -8.99 17.53
C GLY A 109 3.04 -7.96 17.26
N ARG A 110 2.68 -6.67 17.06
CA ARG A 110 3.59 -5.56 16.72
C ARG A 110 4.26 -5.73 15.35
N VAL A 111 3.61 -6.41 14.45
CA VAL A 111 4.04 -6.51 13.04
C VAL A 111 3.53 -5.29 12.29
N ARG A 112 4.42 -4.60 11.57
CA ARG A 112 4.06 -3.44 10.76
C ARG A 112 3.28 -3.87 9.53
N VAL A 113 2.05 -3.38 9.40
CA VAL A 113 1.17 -3.61 8.25
C VAL A 113 0.97 -2.31 7.50
N GLU A 114 1.46 -2.25 6.28
CA GLU A 114 1.40 -1.09 5.38
C GLU A 114 0.57 -1.45 4.15
N ILE A 115 -0.52 -0.73 3.91
CA ILE A 115 -1.45 -1.01 2.81
C ILE A 115 -1.65 0.24 1.97
N LEU A 116 -1.40 0.15 0.67
CA LEU A 116 -1.71 1.16 -0.33
C LEU A 116 -2.93 0.73 -1.14
N VAL A 117 -3.97 1.55 -1.12
CA VAL A 117 -5.23 1.36 -1.86
C VAL A 117 -5.44 2.54 -2.80
N LEU A 118 -5.95 2.30 -3.99
CA LEU A 118 -6.21 3.35 -4.97
C LEU A 118 -7.34 4.29 -4.51
N ASP A 119 -7.20 5.57 -4.79
CA ASP A 119 -8.28 6.56 -4.59
C ASP A 119 -9.43 6.27 -5.57
N PRO A 120 -10.65 5.94 -5.10
CA PRO A 120 -11.78 5.64 -5.96
C PRO A 120 -12.23 6.82 -6.83
N ALA A 121 -11.88 8.07 -6.46
CA ALA A 121 -12.18 9.28 -7.21
C ALA A 121 -11.08 9.65 -8.22
N SER A 122 -9.96 8.92 -8.26
CA SER A 122 -8.83 9.22 -9.14
C SER A 122 -9.11 8.86 -10.60
N LYS A 123 -8.39 9.53 -11.52
CA LYS A 123 -8.39 9.14 -12.94
C LYS A 123 -7.84 7.72 -13.14
N ALA A 124 -6.94 7.28 -12.27
CA ALA A 124 -6.40 5.92 -12.32
C ALA A 124 -7.47 4.86 -11.97
N ALA A 125 -8.37 5.15 -11.04
CA ALA A 125 -9.50 4.26 -10.75
C ALA A 125 -10.49 4.20 -11.94
N GLN A 126 -10.77 5.34 -12.57
CA GLN A 126 -11.59 5.38 -13.78
C GLN A 126 -10.95 4.60 -14.92
N GLN A 127 -9.65 4.82 -15.19
CA GLN A 127 -8.91 4.04 -16.19
C GLN A 127 -8.97 2.54 -15.88
N ARG A 128 -8.83 2.15 -14.62
CA ARG A 128 -8.93 0.75 -14.22
C ARG A 128 -10.31 0.16 -14.45
N ALA A 129 -11.38 0.94 -14.24
CA ALA A 129 -12.74 0.52 -14.55
C ALA A 129 -12.94 0.32 -16.06
N ASP A 130 -12.40 1.22 -16.88
CA ASP A 130 -12.43 1.14 -18.34
C ASP A 130 -11.65 -0.07 -18.86
N ASP A 131 -10.45 -0.34 -18.31
CA ASP A 131 -9.62 -1.51 -18.64
C ASP A 131 -10.34 -2.84 -18.34
N LEU A 132 -11.22 -2.85 -17.34
CA LEU A 132 -12.06 -4.00 -16.99
C LEU A 132 -13.38 -4.05 -17.77
N GLY A 133 -13.56 -3.16 -18.75
CA GLY A 133 -14.70 -3.15 -19.66
C GLY A 133 -16.04 -2.83 -19.00
N GLY A 134 -16.03 -2.11 -17.87
CA GLY A 134 -17.24 -1.72 -17.13
C GLY A 134 -18.02 -2.88 -16.49
N LYS A 135 -17.48 -4.10 -16.56
CA LYS A 135 -18.13 -5.29 -15.99
C LYS A 135 -18.02 -5.36 -14.47
N PHE A 136 -17.22 -4.48 -13.90
CA PHE A 136 -16.89 -4.48 -12.48
C PHE A 136 -16.95 -3.05 -11.95
N ASP A 137 -17.72 -2.83 -10.90
CA ASP A 137 -17.77 -1.52 -10.24
C ASP A 137 -16.52 -1.32 -9.35
N VAL A 138 -15.43 -0.92 -10.00
CA VAL A 138 -14.12 -0.69 -9.37
C VAL A 138 -14.24 0.32 -8.24
N VAL A 139 -14.99 1.39 -8.44
CA VAL A 139 -15.16 2.48 -7.46
C VAL A 139 -15.82 1.96 -6.18
N SER A 140 -16.91 1.20 -6.32
CA SER A 140 -17.60 0.61 -5.16
C SER A 140 -16.72 -0.39 -4.42
N VAL A 141 -16.00 -1.25 -5.13
CA VAL A 141 -15.11 -2.25 -4.50
C VAL A 141 -13.96 -1.60 -3.73
N ILE A 142 -13.35 -0.56 -4.30
CA ILE A 142 -12.33 0.21 -3.58
C ILE A 142 -12.94 0.88 -2.34
N GLY A 143 -14.11 1.48 -2.47
CA GLY A 143 -14.83 2.11 -1.35
C GLY A 143 -15.15 1.12 -0.23
N ASP A 144 -15.65 -0.08 -0.55
CA ASP A 144 -15.92 -1.15 0.42
C ASP A 144 -14.64 -1.62 1.12
N THR A 145 -13.53 -1.69 0.37
CA THR A 145 -12.21 -2.01 0.92
C THR A 145 -11.77 -0.98 1.94
N LEU A 146 -11.82 0.31 1.60
CA LEU A 146 -11.41 1.41 2.49
C LEU A 146 -12.26 1.46 3.75
N ARG A 147 -13.58 1.29 3.64
CA ARG A 147 -14.49 1.21 4.80
C ARG A 147 -14.18 0.02 5.71
N SER A 148 -13.89 -1.13 5.13
CA SER A 148 -13.55 -2.33 5.93
C SER A 148 -12.23 -2.16 6.66
N LEU A 149 -11.26 -1.47 6.06
CA LEU A 149 -9.98 -1.16 6.69
C LEU A 149 -10.11 -0.08 7.78
N ASP A 150 -10.99 0.92 7.59
CA ASP A 150 -11.31 1.92 8.62
C ASP A 150 -11.98 1.28 9.84
N LEU A 151 -12.93 0.38 9.62
CA LEU A 151 -13.57 -0.37 10.72
C LEU A 151 -12.56 -1.25 11.46
N LEU A 152 -11.63 -1.90 10.75
CA LEU A 152 -10.56 -2.66 11.38
C LEU A 152 -9.68 -1.74 12.23
N ALA A 153 -9.15 -0.65 11.65
CA ALA A 153 -8.24 0.27 12.34
C ALA A 153 -8.90 0.89 13.58
N SER A 154 -10.17 1.30 13.46
CA SER A 154 -10.96 1.86 14.57
C SER A 154 -11.29 0.84 15.66
N GLY A 155 -11.34 -0.45 15.35
CA GLY A 155 -11.57 -1.54 16.29
C GLY A 155 -10.33 -2.04 17.01
N LEU A 156 -9.13 -1.62 16.59
CA LEU A 156 -7.88 -2.02 17.23
C LEU A 156 -7.65 -1.24 18.53
N PRO A 157 -7.04 -1.89 19.55
CA PRO A 157 -6.51 -1.16 20.69
C PRO A 157 -5.45 -0.13 20.24
N PRO A 158 -5.33 1.05 20.90
CA PRO A 158 -4.39 2.10 20.48
C PRO A 158 -2.95 1.58 20.26
N ALA A 159 -2.44 0.72 21.14
CA ALA A 159 -1.12 0.12 21.03
C ALA A 159 -0.94 -0.83 19.83
N ALA A 160 -2.02 -1.34 19.23
CA ALA A 160 -1.98 -2.16 18.02
C ALA A 160 -2.26 -1.32 16.76
N ALA A 161 -3.07 -0.28 16.87
CA ALA A 161 -3.40 0.62 15.78
C ALA A 161 -2.15 1.30 15.19
N GLU A 162 -1.14 1.59 16.01
CA GLU A 162 0.15 2.16 15.58
C GLU A 162 0.91 1.28 14.58
N TYR A 163 0.58 0.00 14.50
CA TYR A 163 1.23 -0.96 13.58
C TYR A 163 0.47 -1.15 12.27
N VAL A 164 -0.70 -0.53 12.10
CA VAL A 164 -1.48 -0.59 10.85
C VAL A 164 -1.53 0.80 10.23
N ASP A 165 -0.88 0.96 9.09
CA ASP A 165 -0.92 2.20 8.32
C ASP A 165 -1.53 1.91 6.94
N VAL A 166 -2.66 2.53 6.65
CA VAL A 166 -3.37 2.45 5.38
C VAL A 166 -3.32 3.80 4.71
N ARG A 167 -2.84 3.83 3.46
CA ARG A 167 -2.81 5.06 2.67
C ARG A 167 -3.53 4.91 1.35
N VAL A 168 -4.01 6.04 0.87
CA VAL A 168 -4.79 6.16 -0.37
C VAL A 168 -3.97 6.97 -1.37
N TYR A 169 -3.68 6.37 -2.53
CA TYR A 169 -2.86 6.97 -3.59
C TYR A 169 -3.65 7.16 -4.89
N ALA A 170 -3.25 8.10 -5.75
CA ALA A 170 -4.03 8.51 -6.92
C ALA A 170 -3.47 8.03 -8.28
N SER A 171 -2.31 7.38 -8.32
CA SER A 171 -1.63 6.94 -9.54
C SER A 171 -1.86 5.47 -9.83
N LEU A 172 -1.85 5.06 -11.11
CA LEU A 172 -1.94 3.63 -11.45
C LEU A 172 -0.58 2.95 -11.19
N PRO A 173 -0.49 1.95 -10.30
CA PRO A 173 0.77 1.27 -10.03
C PRO A 173 1.12 0.33 -11.19
N PRO A 174 2.41 0.12 -11.49
CA PRO A 174 2.84 -0.79 -12.55
C PRO A 174 2.57 -2.27 -12.22
N ALA A 175 2.48 -2.59 -10.94
CA ALA A 175 2.28 -3.95 -10.44
C ALA A 175 1.50 -3.96 -9.14
N ARG A 176 0.96 -5.11 -8.79
CA ARG A 176 0.47 -5.42 -7.43
C ARG A 176 1.56 -6.10 -6.63
N MET A 177 1.55 -5.89 -5.32
CA MET A 177 2.44 -6.57 -4.40
C MET A 177 1.70 -7.02 -3.15
N TYR A 178 2.01 -8.23 -2.71
CA TYR A 178 1.61 -8.83 -1.44
C TYR A 178 2.86 -9.38 -0.78
N ARG A 179 3.37 -8.67 0.21
CA ARG A 179 4.59 -9.04 0.91
C ARG A 179 4.29 -9.41 2.36
N TYR A 180 4.90 -10.46 2.82
CA TYR A 180 4.99 -10.82 4.24
C TYR A 180 6.42 -11.25 4.55
N ASP A 181 7.03 -10.58 5.51
CA ASP A 181 8.43 -10.78 5.91
C ASP A 181 9.39 -10.90 4.70
N ALA A 182 10.02 -12.06 4.53
CA ALA A 182 10.99 -12.33 3.47
C ALA A 182 10.39 -12.83 2.15
N ARG A 183 9.07 -12.86 1.99
CA ARG A 183 8.38 -13.33 0.77
C ARG A 183 7.54 -12.22 0.16
N ALA A 184 7.53 -12.16 -1.16
CA ALA A 184 6.70 -11.24 -1.93
C ALA A 184 6.02 -11.96 -3.08
N ILE A 185 4.74 -11.66 -3.31
CA ILE A 185 3.96 -12.12 -4.44
C ILE A 185 3.65 -10.88 -5.27
N SER A 186 4.17 -10.82 -6.49
CA SER A 186 3.96 -9.71 -7.41
C SER A 186 3.16 -10.14 -8.63
N SER A 187 2.31 -9.27 -9.14
CA SER A 187 1.59 -9.48 -10.40
C SER A 187 1.49 -8.20 -11.18
N PHE A 188 1.61 -8.30 -12.50
CA PHE A 188 1.57 -7.16 -13.40
C PHE A 188 0.17 -7.01 -13.97
N PHE A 189 -0.23 -5.77 -14.20
CA PHE A 189 -1.50 -5.50 -14.84
C PHE A 189 -1.40 -5.79 -16.34
N PRO A 190 -2.20 -6.71 -16.88
CA PRO A 190 -2.26 -6.88 -18.34
C PRO A 190 -2.87 -5.62 -18.94
N MET A 191 -2.33 -5.18 -20.08
CA MET A 191 -2.96 -4.15 -20.90
C MET A 191 -4.14 -4.77 -21.66
N GLY A 192 -5.30 -4.11 -21.64
CA GLY A 192 -6.52 -4.56 -22.31
C GLY A 192 -7.51 -5.31 -21.41
N ASN A 193 -8.58 -5.84 -22.05
CA ASN A 193 -9.75 -6.44 -21.37
C ASN A 193 -9.52 -7.79 -20.67
N ALA A 194 -8.30 -8.12 -20.30
CA ALA A 194 -8.01 -9.35 -19.56
C ALA A 194 -8.55 -9.24 -18.11
N LEU A 195 -9.76 -9.69 -17.93
CA LEU A 195 -10.30 -10.00 -16.61
C LEU A 195 -9.45 -11.09 -15.98
N GLY A 196 -8.60 -10.71 -15.08
CA GLY A 196 -8.03 -11.48 -13.98
C GLY A 196 -7.64 -12.97 -14.10
N THR A 197 -8.14 -13.69 -15.09
CA THR A 197 -7.95 -15.13 -15.27
C THR A 197 -6.57 -15.50 -15.83
N ASP A 198 -5.92 -14.57 -16.52
CA ASP A 198 -4.60 -14.82 -17.14
C ASP A 198 -3.45 -14.08 -16.42
N VAL A 199 -3.71 -13.49 -15.26
CA VAL A 199 -2.69 -12.79 -14.48
C VAL A 199 -1.87 -13.80 -13.71
N LYS A 200 -0.61 -13.93 -14.08
CA LYS A 200 0.35 -14.75 -13.33
C LYS A 200 0.83 -14.00 -12.08
N HIS A 201 1.01 -14.77 -11.02
CA HIS A 201 1.49 -14.27 -9.75
C HIS A 201 2.87 -14.86 -9.47
N TYR A 202 3.86 -13.98 -9.36
CA TYR A 202 5.26 -14.34 -9.17
C TYR A 202 5.61 -14.26 -7.69
N GLU A 203 5.71 -15.40 -7.02
CA GLU A 203 6.18 -15.45 -5.65
C GLU A 203 7.70 -15.57 -5.63
N THR A 204 8.34 -14.64 -4.94
CA THR A 204 9.81 -14.55 -4.87
C THR A 204 10.27 -14.26 -3.44
N SER A 205 11.58 -14.41 -3.20
CA SER A 205 12.21 -13.80 -2.03
C SER A 205 12.05 -12.28 -2.08
N ALA A 206 11.79 -11.63 -0.94
CA ALA A 206 11.75 -10.18 -0.84
C ALA A 206 13.08 -9.49 -1.22
N THR A 207 14.18 -10.26 -1.28
CA THR A 207 15.50 -9.80 -1.73
C THR A 207 15.74 -10.02 -3.23
N SER A 208 14.80 -10.61 -3.97
CA SER A 208 14.89 -10.74 -5.42
C SER A 208 14.82 -9.38 -6.10
N ARG A 209 15.43 -9.24 -7.29
CA ARG A 209 15.39 -7.99 -8.05
C ARG A 209 13.97 -7.57 -8.40
N LEU A 210 13.08 -8.52 -8.67
CA LEU A 210 11.69 -8.25 -8.96
C LEU A 210 10.97 -7.68 -7.73
N ALA A 211 11.12 -8.34 -6.57
CA ALA A 211 10.51 -7.88 -5.33
C ALA A 211 11.06 -6.51 -4.91
N GLN A 212 12.37 -6.29 -5.05
CA GLN A 212 12.98 -4.97 -4.77
C GLN A 212 12.41 -3.89 -5.68
N PHE A 213 12.32 -4.13 -6.99
CA PHE A 213 11.72 -3.16 -7.92
C PHE A 213 10.30 -2.78 -7.52
N VAL A 214 9.45 -3.74 -7.15
CA VAL A 214 8.06 -3.46 -6.75
C VAL A 214 8.00 -2.81 -5.37
N ASP A 215 8.91 -3.15 -4.46
CA ASP A 215 9.04 -2.51 -3.15
C ASP A 215 9.49 -1.03 -3.28
N ASP A 216 10.40 -0.73 -4.22
CA ASP A 216 10.80 0.65 -4.56
C ASP A 216 9.60 1.46 -5.11
N GLN A 217 8.76 0.83 -5.96
CA GLN A 217 7.52 1.47 -6.43
C GLN A 217 6.54 1.71 -5.28
N PHE A 218 6.46 0.79 -4.32
CA PHE A 218 5.68 0.99 -3.11
C PHE A 218 6.15 2.22 -2.33
N GLU A 219 7.46 2.34 -2.07
CA GLU A 219 8.04 3.47 -1.34
C GLU A 219 7.82 4.81 -2.07
N LEU A 220 7.94 4.83 -3.40
CA LEU A 220 7.66 6.03 -4.20
C LEU A 220 6.21 6.48 -4.04
N LEU A 221 5.25 5.55 -4.12
CA LEU A 221 3.83 5.86 -3.94
C LEU A 221 3.51 6.20 -2.48
N TRP A 222 4.14 5.50 -1.53
CA TRP A 222 3.93 5.70 -0.10
C TRP A 222 4.31 7.11 0.36
N ASN A 223 5.39 7.66 -0.21
CA ASN A 223 5.92 8.97 0.12
C ASN A 223 5.52 10.07 -0.88
N HIS A 224 4.62 9.77 -1.83
CA HIS A 224 4.15 10.75 -2.80
C HIS A 224 3.28 11.82 -2.13
N ASP A 225 3.39 13.07 -2.57
CA ASP A 225 2.67 14.21 -1.98
C ASP A 225 1.13 14.06 -2.06
N ASP A 226 0.62 13.38 -3.09
CA ASP A 226 -0.80 13.12 -3.26
C ASP A 226 -1.30 11.89 -2.46
N THR A 227 -0.40 11.16 -1.81
CA THR A 227 -0.76 10.00 -0.99
C THR A 227 -1.16 10.45 0.40
N ARG A 228 -2.36 10.08 0.81
CA ARG A 228 -2.98 10.48 2.08
C ARG A 228 -3.16 9.27 2.98
N THR A 229 -3.10 9.47 4.29
CA THR A 229 -3.54 8.43 5.23
C THR A 229 -5.04 8.14 5.05
N LEU A 230 -5.49 6.97 5.49
CA LEU A 230 -6.92 6.61 5.42
C LEU A 230 -7.78 7.61 6.19
N GLU A 231 -7.31 8.08 7.33
CA GLU A 231 -8.01 9.09 8.11
C GLU A 231 -8.14 10.41 7.35
N GLU A 232 -7.06 10.91 6.76
CA GLU A 232 -7.07 12.11 5.92
C GLU A 232 -7.92 11.97 4.67
N PHE A 233 -8.05 10.76 4.13
CA PHE A 233 -8.94 10.48 3.01
C PHE A 233 -10.41 10.52 3.43
N LEU A 234 -10.73 9.95 4.59
CA LEU A 234 -12.12 9.84 5.06
C LEU A 234 -12.59 11.11 5.78
N ARG A 235 -11.72 11.77 6.54
CA ARG A 235 -12.09 12.87 7.42
C ARG A 235 -11.27 14.12 7.14
N ILE A 236 -11.89 15.26 7.40
CA ILE A 236 -11.24 16.57 7.36
C ILE A 236 -11.26 17.16 8.78
N THR A 237 -10.14 17.75 9.19
CA THR A 237 -10.06 18.41 10.47
C THR A 237 -10.34 19.90 10.30
N LEU A 238 -11.33 20.39 11.04
CA LEU A 238 -11.77 21.78 11.08
C LEU A 238 -11.34 22.42 12.39
N HIS A 239 -10.72 23.57 12.30
CA HIS A 239 -10.46 24.43 13.45
C HIS A 239 -11.42 25.62 13.37
N LEU A 240 -12.49 25.60 14.17
CA LEU A 240 -13.42 26.73 14.24
C LEU A 240 -12.72 27.93 14.89
N THR A 241 -12.85 29.08 14.25
CA THR A 241 -12.18 30.29 14.71
C THR A 241 -13.18 31.41 14.97
N ASP A 242 -13.04 32.09 16.11
CA ASP A 242 -13.66 33.34 16.40
C ASP A 242 -12.59 34.42 16.56
N GLN A 243 -12.64 35.47 15.76
CA GLN A 243 -11.68 36.58 15.77
C GLN A 243 -10.20 36.15 15.87
N ASN A 244 -9.80 35.16 15.06
CA ASN A 244 -8.44 34.57 15.02
C ASN A 244 -8.08 33.65 16.23
N THR A 245 -9.02 33.33 17.09
CA THR A 245 -8.81 32.35 18.17
C THR A 245 -9.51 31.05 17.81
N VAL A 246 -8.80 29.91 17.93
CA VAL A 246 -9.40 28.59 17.75
C VAL A 246 -10.31 28.30 18.96
N VAL A 247 -11.60 28.19 18.70
CA VAL A 247 -12.61 27.91 19.73
C VAL A 247 -12.97 26.42 19.80
N GLY A 248 -12.64 25.66 18.78
CA GLY A 248 -12.84 24.21 18.77
C GLY A 248 -12.15 23.53 17.59
N THR A 249 -11.88 22.24 17.74
CA THR A 249 -11.31 21.38 16.67
C THR A 249 -12.19 20.16 16.50
N PHE A 250 -12.61 19.90 15.28
CA PHE A 250 -13.57 18.85 14.94
C PHE A 250 -13.07 18.04 13.74
N SER A 251 -13.34 16.74 13.74
CA SER A 251 -13.16 15.86 12.60
C SER A 251 -14.52 15.61 11.95
N ALA A 252 -14.64 15.90 10.66
CA ALA A 252 -15.88 15.78 9.92
C ALA A 252 -15.73 14.87 8.70
N ASN A 253 -16.79 14.13 8.39
CA ASN A 253 -16.92 13.44 7.12
C ASN A 253 -17.08 14.49 6.01
N PHE A 254 -16.44 14.27 4.86
CA PHE A 254 -16.51 15.21 3.75
C PHE A 254 -16.56 14.53 2.39
N VAL A 255 -17.13 15.23 1.44
CA VAL A 255 -17.03 14.88 0.01
C VAL A 255 -16.68 16.10 -0.80
N VAL A 256 -16.04 15.88 -1.95
CA VAL A 256 -15.85 16.92 -2.96
C VAL A 256 -16.88 16.72 -4.05
N HIS A 257 -17.74 17.71 -4.28
CA HIS A 257 -18.78 17.65 -5.29
C HIS A 257 -18.81 18.97 -6.08
N GLU A 258 -18.68 18.90 -7.40
CA GLU A 258 -18.61 20.08 -8.28
C GLU A 258 -17.59 21.14 -7.83
N GLY A 259 -16.43 20.68 -7.35
CA GLY A 259 -15.37 21.55 -6.86
C GLY A 259 -15.59 22.15 -5.47
N ASN A 260 -16.73 21.87 -4.83
CA ASN A 260 -17.04 22.30 -3.47
C ASN A 260 -16.73 21.18 -2.47
N ILE A 261 -16.18 21.55 -1.31
CA ILE A 261 -16.02 20.66 -0.17
C ILE A 261 -17.29 20.74 0.66
N LEU A 262 -18.00 19.61 0.79
CA LEU A 262 -19.21 19.48 1.57
C LEU A 262 -18.93 18.64 2.79
N LEU A 263 -19.34 19.11 3.95
CA LEU A 263 -19.15 18.49 5.27
C LEU A 263 -20.46 17.95 5.81
N GLU A 264 -20.43 16.72 6.34
CA GLU A 264 -21.52 16.18 7.14
C GLU A 264 -21.07 16.13 8.59
N THR A 265 -21.79 16.84 9.49
CA THR A 265 -21.45 16.77 10.90
C THR A 265 -22.61 17.24 11.79
N ARG A 266 -23.00 16.35 12.70
CA ARG A 266 -23.95 16.69 13.77
C ARG A 266 -23.30 17.52 14.87
N GLN A 267 -22.04 17.24 15.19
CA GLN A 267 -21.29 17.93 16.24
C GLN A 267 -21.05 19.39 15.88
N LEU A 268 -20.83 19.70 14.61
CA LEU A 268 -20.64 21.07 14.15
C LEU A 268 -21.91 21.92 14.34
N ALA A 269 -23.06 21.32 14.03
CA ALA A 269 -24.36 21.99 14.16
C ALA A 269 -24.59 22.53 15.56
N GLU A 270 -24.32 21.73 16.59
CA GLU A 270 -24.46 22.13 17.98
C GLU A 270 -23.53 23.32 18.34
N HIS A 271 -22.29 23.29 17.83
CA HIS A 271 -21.30 24.32 18.10
C HIS A 271 -21.52 25.60 17.27
N VAL A 272 -21.88 25.47 16.00
CA VAL A 272 -22.24 26.63 15.15
C VAL A 272 -23.48 27.35 15.72
N ALA A 273 -24.52 26.60 16.11
CA ALA A 273 -25.70 27.15 16.68
C ALA A 273 -25.46 27.81 18.06
N THR A 274 -24.58 27.25 18.89
CA THR A 274 -24.32 27.73 20.23
C THR A 274 -23.32 28.91 20.26
N ALA A 275 -22.30 28.89 19.40
CA ALA A 275 -21.22 29.86 19.42
C ALA A 275 -21.33 30.94 18.34
N GLN A 276 -22.33 30.86 17.45
CA GLN A 276 -22.45 31.72 16.25
C GLN A 276 -21.18 31.78 15.39
N VAL A 277 -20.38 30.72 15.44
CA VAL A 277 -19.12 30.62 14.71
C VAL A 277 -19.37 30.12 13.30
N THR A 278 -19.14 31.00 12.33
CA THR A 278 -19.34 30.69 10.90
C THR A 278 -18.01 30.52 10.13
N ARG A 279 -16.88 30.59 10.84
CA ARG A 279 -15.54 30.54 10.20
C ARG A 279 -14.74 29.35 10.66
N ALA A 280 -14.05 28.73 9.73
CA ALA A 280 -13.18 27.61 10.01
C ALA A 280 -11.87 27.73 9.25
N VAL A 281 -10.78 27.32 9.88
CA VAL A 281 -9.52 26.98 9.20
C VAL A 281 -9.52 25.48 9.00
N VAL A 282 -9.29 25.08 7.76
CA VAL A 282 -9.24 23.66 7.40
C VAL A 282 -7.80 23.21 7.41
N SER A 283 -7.52 22.15 8.15
CA SER A 283 -6.28 21.40 7.98
C SER A 283 -6.41 20.53 6.74
N ILE A 284 -5.76 20.94 5.65
CA ILE A 284 -5.75 20.13 4.41
C ILE A 284 -4.85 18.93 4.63
N PRO A 285 -5.39 17.70 4.46
CA PRO A 285 -4.60 16.49 4.54
C PRO A 285 -3.43 16.51 3.54
N GLY A 286 -2.28 16.02 3.96
CA GLY A 286 -1.06 15.94 3.13
C GLY A 286 -0.06 17.07 3.31
N SER A 287 -0.42 18.18 3.94
CA SER A 287 0.55 19.27 4.16
C SER A 287 1.51 19.01 5.33
N GLY A 288 1.27 17.99 6.17
CA GLY A 288 2.12 17.63 7.32
C GLY A 288 2.42 18.76 8.31
N ARG A 289 1.86 19.93 8.06
CA ARG A 289 2.06 21.15 8.83
C ARG A 289 0.69 21.70 9.19
N LEU A 290 0.46 21.84 10.46
CA LEU A 290 -0.59 22.75 10.93
C LEU A 290 -0.34 24.10 10.23
N PRO A 291 -1.36 24.70 9.58
CA PRO A 291 -1.18 26.01 8.95
C PRO A 291 -1.13 27.09 10.03
N VAL A 292 -0.03 27.11 10.78
CA VAL A 292 0.39 28.29 11.55
C VAL A 292 1.22 29.20 10.65
N THR A 293 1.14 29.01 9.34
CA THR A 293 1.80 29.85 8.34
C THR A 293 0.81 30.88 7.79
N PRO A 294 1.27 32.08 7.38
CA PRO A 294 0.44 33.19 6.90
C PRO A 294 -0.42 32.92 5.65
N HIS A 295 -0.55 31.69 5.23
CA HIS A 295 -1.33 31.22 4.08
C HIS A 295 -2.42 30.21 4.43
N ALA A 296 -2.83 30.10 5.71
CA ALA A 296 -4.00 29.30 6.08
C ALA A 296 -5.23 29.85 5.38
N ILE A 297 -5.86 29.02 4.55
CA ILE A 297 -7.10 29.44 3.89
C ILE A 297 -8.19 29.40 4.95
N LEU A 298 -8.78 30.57 5.20
CA LEU A 298 -9.95 30.71 6.04
C LEU A 298 -11.19 30.40 5.20
N TYR A 299 -12.08 29.60 5.76
CA TYR A 299 -13.34 29.24 5.10
C TYR A 299 -14.52 29.76 5.91
N GLU A 300 -15.55 30.20 5.20
CA GLU A 300 -16.87 30.45 5.76
C GLU A 300 -17.70 29.16 5.60
N LEU A 301 -18.49 28.84 6.64
CA LEU A 301 -19.37 27.69 6.66
C LEU A 301 -20.75 28.13 6.18
N GLU A 302 -21.18 27.64 5.04
CA GLU A 302 -22.52 27.88 4.49
C GLU A 302 -23.35 26.61 4.66
N GLU A 303 -24.48 26.70 5.35
CA GLU A 303 -25.43 25.58 5.43
C GLU A 303 -26.06 25.31 4.07
N VAL A 304 -26.06 24.07 3.63
CA VAL A 304 -26.62 23.63 2.36
C VAL A 304 -27.89 22.85 2.60
N ASP A 305 -29.01 23.33 2.05
CA ASP A 305 -30.23 22.54 1.96
C ASP A 305 -30.04 21.42 0.90
N TRP A 306 -29.52 20.30 1.37
CA TRP A 306 -29.17 19.16 0.51
C TRP A 306 -30.40 18.42 -0.03
N GLU A 307 -31.59 18.60 0.57
CA GLU A 307 -32.85 18.01 0.10
C GLU A 307 -33.33 18.71 -1.17
N GLN A 308 -33.07 20.01 -1.31
CA GLN A 308 -33.41 20.79 -2.50
C GLN A 308 -32.35 20.69 -3.59
N THR A 309 -31.16 20.09 -3.32
CA THR A 309 -30.17 19.89 -4.39
C THR A 309 -30.72 18.95 -5.47
N PRO A 310 -30.61 19.33 -6.76
CA PRO A 310 -31.17 18.52 -7.85
C PRO A 310 -30.65 17.07 -7.78
N SER A 311 -31.57 16.11 -7.75
CA SER A 311 -31.32 14.69 -7.89
C SER A 311 -30.61 13.92 -6.77
N GLY A 312 -30.49 14.44 -5.54
CA GLY A 312 -29.81 13.72 -4.44
C GLY A 312 -28.33 13.42 -4.71
N ALA A 313 -27.67 14.24 -5.53
CA ALA A 313 -26.26 14.02 -5.92
C ALA A 313 -25.29 14.07 -4.74
N VAL A 314 -25.56 14.97 -3.80
CA VAL A 314 -24.78 15.10 -2.55
C VAL A 314 -24.90 13.83 -1.72
N LEU A 315 -26.13 13.34 -1.52
CA LEU A 315 -26.38 12.09 -0.79
C LEU A 315 -25.62 10.91 -1.44
N ARG A 316 -25.71 10.78 -2.77
CA ARG A 316 -24.97 9.72 -3.47
C ARG A 316 -23.45 9.88 -3.37
N ALA A 317 -22.92 11.08 -3.25
CA ALA A 317 -21.50 11.29 -3.03
C ALA A 317 -21.05 10.80 -1.65
N PHE A 318 -21.83 11.09 -0.61
CA PHE A 318 -21.60 10.56 0.74
C PHE A 318 -21.80 9.04 0.80
N GLU A 319 -22.88 8.50 0.22
CA GLU A 319 -23.12 7.05 0.16
C GLU A 319 -22.00 6.29 -0.57
N ARG A 320 -21.46 6.83 -1.66
CA ARG A 320 -20.32 6.23 -2.35
C ARG A 320 -19.07 6.18 -1.49
N LYS A 321 -18.79 7.25 -0.75
CA LYS A 321 -17.57 7.34 0.07
C LYS A 321 -17.68 6.56 1.38
N TYR A 322 -18.80 6.68 2.07
CA TYR A 322 -19.00 6.15 3.44
C TYR A 322 -19.93 4.93 3.51
N GLY A 323 -20.57 4.56 2.41
CA GLY A 323 -21.52 3.44 2.33
C GLY A 323 -22.95 3.80 2.69
N PRO A 324 -23.92 2.90 2.37
CA PRO A 324 -25.35 3.16 2.56
C PRO A 324 -25.78 3.20 4.04
N ALA A 325 -24.99 2.61 4.95
CA ALA A 325 -25.27 2.70 6.39
C ALA A 325 -24.97 4.09 6.96
N ASN A 326 -24.12 4.85 6.28
CA ASN A 326 -23.82 6.26 6.62
C ASN A 326 -24.73 7.18 5.80
N ARG A 327 -26.01 6.78 5.65
CA ARG A 327 -27.02 7.71 5.18
C ARG A 327 -26.89 8.96 6.03
N LEU A 328 -26.96 10.12 5.38
CA LEU A 328 -27.32 11.35 6.07
C LEU A 328 -28.61 11.03 6.81
N ALA A 329 -28.48 10.33 7.94
CA ALA A 329 -29.52 9.48 8.47
C ALA A 329 -30.37 10.30 9.43
N GLY A 330 -31.57 10.51 8.99
CA GLY A 330 -32.63 11.11 9.78
C GLY A 330 -32.63 12.63 9.75
N ASP A 331 -33.73 13.19 10.15
CA ASP A 331 -34.21 14.56 10.03
C ASP A 331 -33.31 15.69 10.54
N HIS A 332 -32.02 15.45 10.84
CA HIS A 332 -31.11 16.42 11.48
C HIS A 332 -29.66 16.38 10.96
N SER A 333 -29.38 15.75 9.82
CA SER A 333 -28.04 15.83 9.22
C SER A 333 -27.87 17.16 8.52
N LEU A 334 -27.06 18.05 9.09
CA LEU A 334 -26.69 19.30 8.46
C LEU A 334 -25.47 19.09 7.56
N VAL A 335 -25.54 19.65 6.37
CA VAL A 335 -24.44 19.68 5.40
C VAL A 335 -23.97 21.12 5.26
N TYR A 336 -22.68 21.32 5.44
CA TYR A 336 -22.05 22.63 5.27
C TYR A 336 -21.16 22.62 4.04
N ARG A 337 -21.16 23.71 3.29
CA ARG A 337 -20.20 24.00 2.23
C ARG A 337 -19.07 24.85 2.79
N LEU A 338 -17.84 24.51 2.46
CA LEU A 338 -16.69 25.35 2.73
C LEU A 338 -16.51 26.37 1.62
N MET A 339 -16.71 27.64 1.92
CA MET A 339 -16.50 28.75 1.00
C MET A 339 -15.16 29.41 1.31
N PRO A 340 -14.15 29.35 0.40
CA PRO A 340 -12.87 29.98 0.66
C PRO A 340 -13.04 31.49 0.77
N MET A 341 -12.57 32.07 1.87
CA MET A 341 -12.55 33.51 2.04
C MET A 341 -11.29 34.09 1.37
N HIS A 342 -11.46 35.10 0.55
CA HIS A 342 -10.34 35.91 0.09
C HIS A 342 -9.85 36.75 1.27
N VAL A 343 -8.78 36.31 1.92
CA VAL A 343 -8.04 37.13 2.87
C VAL A 343 -7.11 38.01 2.04
N GLU A 344 -7.39 39.31 1.95
CA GLU A 344 -6.40 40.25 1.45
C GLU A 344 -5.13 40.10 2.31
N PRO A 345 -3.94 39.95 1.71
CA PRO A 345 -2.71 39.88 2.49
C PRO A 345 -2.62 41.17 3.32
N VAL A 346 -2.64 41.04 4.64
CA VAL A 346 -2.30 42.13 5.54
C VAL A 346 -0.87 42.51 5.23
N LEU A 347 -0.67 43.60 4.49
CA LEU A 347 0.63 44.22 4.28
C LEU A 347 1.18 44.57 5.66
N GLU A 348 2.21 43.85 6.11
CA GLU A 348 2.95 44.29 7.28
C GLU A 348 3.39 45.75 7.05
N PRO A 349 3.17 46.65 8.00
CA PRO A 349 3.68 47.99 7.88
C PRO A 349 5.21 47.90 7.78
N ALA A 350 5.75 48.52 6.74
CA ALA A 350 7.20 48.63 6.53
C ALA A 350 7.84 49.09 7.84
N ALA A 351 8.73 48.26 8.38
CA ALA A 351 9.54 48.64 9.52
C ALA A 351 10.36 49.88 9.10
N GLY A 352 10.02 51.02 9.69
CA GLY A 352 10.75 52.25 9.57
C GLY A 352 12.03 52.27 10.43
#